data_10699c4d0dc8235c7d714036480769d0
#
_entry.id   10699c4d0dc8235c7d714036480769d0
#
_cell.length_a   1.000
_cell.length_b   1.000
_cell.length_c   1.000
_cell.angle_alpha   90.00
_cell.angle_beta   90.00
_cell.angle_gamma   90.00
#
_symmetry.space_group_name_H-M   'P 1'
#
loop_
_entity.id
_entity.type
_entity.pdbx_description
1 polymer ?
#
loop_
_entity_poly.entity_id
_entity_poly.type
_entity_poly.pdbx_seq_one_letter_code
_entity_poly.pdbx_strand_id
1 'polypeptide(L)'
;MEHCDIAIVGAGMVGAATACLLAAQGLSVRVIETRLPESYDPAQPLDLRVSAISQASVALLEQAGAWQYLQQMRLCPYRRLETWELDGFATRFNAADLGLPQLGYIIENRLVQLALLKRMEDFPNIQTHTPAAVLSLRQSTDDVMLQLDDETTLSARWVLACDGAESHTRKLAGIGVSRFEYRQHCMLINIDTEFAQEDITWQQFTPSGPRAFLPLPGQHGSLVWYDSPARIRALAAMSNEALTAEVRRHFPARLGGFTVMAKGSFPLVRRHANDYHAGRVVLLGDAAHTINPLAGQGVNLGFKDVACWADLLHSAGTGWHKPELVTRYERRRRPDNLLMQSGMDLFYGAFSNEIGPLKLARNLALNMADKAGPLKEMALRYALGLV
;
A
#
# COMPACT_ATOMS: atom_id res chain seq x y z
N MET A 1 -18.39 17.91 24.32
CA MET A 1 -17.45 18.21 23.22
C MET A 1 -16.05 17.88 23.72
N GLU A 2 -15.37 16.99 23.01
CA GLU A 2 -13.99 16.60 23.30
C GLU A 2 -13.03 17.40 22.45
N HIS A 3 -11.86 17.77 23.02
CA HIS A 3 -10.82 18.49 22.29
C HIS A 3 -9.58 17.63 22.13
N CYS A 4 -8.92 17.70 20.97
CA CYS A 4 -7.64 17.08 20.71
C CYS A 4 -6.80 17.91 19.74
N ASP A 5 -5.52 17.57 19.64
CA ASP A 5 -4.66 18.19 18.64
C ASP A 5 -4.96 17.64 17.24
N ILE A 6 -5.11 16.32 17.16
CA ILE A 6 -5.27 15.60 15.90
C ILE A 6 -6.46 14.64 15.99
N ALA A 7 -7.37 14.71 15.02
CA ALA A 7 -8.35 13.67 14.76
C ALA A 7 -7.98 12.91 13.48
N ILE A 8 -7.89 11.59 13.56
CA ILE A 8 -7.55 10.69 12.44
C ILE A 8 -8.80 9.87 12.10
N VAL A 9 -9.27 9.95 10.89
CA VAL A 9 -10.40 9.15 10.41
C VAL A 9 -9.89 7.95 9.63
N GLY A 10 -10.11 6.76 10.16
CA GLY A 10 -9.63 5.48 9.67
C GLY A 10 -8.41 4.97 10.46
N ALA A 11 -8.53 3.78 11.06
CA ALA A 11 -7.46 3.06 11.76
C ALA A 11 -6.82 1.95 10.89
N GLY A 12 -6.81 2.12 9.57
CA GLY A 12 -6.04 1.29 8.67
C GLY A 12 -4.52 1.47 8.87
N MET A 13 -3.69 0.79 8.09
CA MET A 13 -2.22 0.86 8.21
C MET A 13 -1.69 2.31 8.25
N VAL A 14 -2.19 3.18 7.36
CA VAL A 14 -1.77 4.59 7.26
C VAL A 14 -2.21 5.38 8.48
N GLY A 15 -3.48 5.28 8.88
CA GLY A 15 -4.02 6.05 10.01
C GLY A 15 -3.40 5.62 11.34
N ALA A 16 -3.26 4.32 11.58
CA ALA A 16 -2.64 3.81 12.81
C ALA A 16 -1.15 4.18 12.91
N ALA A 17 -0.39 4.13 11.79
CA ALA A 17 1.00 4.60 11.75
C ALA A 17 1.10 6.10 12.04
N THR A 18 0.18 6.89 11.48
CA THR A 18 0.08 8.33 11.75
C THR A 18 -0.18 8.59 13.22
N ALA A 19 -1.13 7.86 13.82
CA ALA A 19 -1.45 7.99 15.25
C ALA A 19 -0.23 7.72 16.13
N CYS A 20 0.50 6.63 15.90
CA CYS A 20 1.69 6.28 16.67
C CYS A 20 2.78 7.36 16.57
N LEU A 21 3.10 7.84 15.35
CA LEU A 21 4.16 8.83 15.16
C LEU A 21 3.81 10.19 15.76
N LEU A 22 2.56 10.63 15.66
CA LEU A 22 2.13 11.92 16.20
C LEU A 22 1.98 11.87 17.73
N ALA A 23 1.49 10.76 18.26
CA ALA A 23 1.44 10.55 19.71
C ALA A 23 2.84 10.52 20.35
N ALA A 24 3.82 9.93 19.66
CA ALA A 24 5.22 9.94 20.10
C ALA A 24 5.82 11.35 20.16
N GLN A 25 5.27 12.31 19.41
CA GLN A 25 5.61 13.74 19.49
C GLN A 25 4.89 14.49 20.63
N GLY A 26 4.07 13.80 21.41
CA GLY A 26 3.34 14.37 22.55
C GLY A 26 1.98 14.97 22.17
N LEU A 27 1.52 14.85 20.92
CA LEU A 27 0.22 15.36 20.49
C LEU A 27 -0.91 14.46 21.01
N SER A 28 -2.03 15.06 21.39
CA SER A 28 -3.25 14.33 21.73
C SER A 28 -3.99 13.90 20.47
N VAL A 29 -4.22 12.58 20.32
CA VAL A 29 -4.77 11.97 19.12
C VAL A 29 -6.11 11.30 19.40
N ARG A 30 -7.10 11.55 18.54
CA ARG A 30 -8.35 10.81 18.50
C ARG A 30 -8.44 10.05 17.17
N VAL A 31 -8.63 8.74 17.26
CA VAL A 31 -8.76 7.88 16.07
C VAL A 31 -10.21 7.42 15.97
N ILE A 32 -10.83 7.66 14.82
CA ILE A 32 -12.22 7.28 14.54
C ILE A 32 -12.19 6.12 13.56
N GLU A 33 -12.80 4.98 13.94
CA GLU A 33 -12.82 3.79 13.10
C GLU A 33 -14.17 3.06 13.18
N THR A 34 -14.70 2.69 12.04
CA THR A 34 -15.98 2.00 11.95
C THR A 34 -15.89 0.53 12.39
N ARG A 35 -14.75 -0.11 12.11
CA ARG A 35 -14.55 -1.52 12.42
C ARG A 35 -13.07 -1.86 12.55
N LEU A 36 -12.68 -2.40 13.69
CA LEU A 36 -11.35 -2.98 13.87
C LEU A 36 -11.27 -4.39 13.26
N PRO A 37 -10.08 -4.82 12.81
CA PRO A 37 -9.87 -6.16 12.31
C PRO A 37 -9.93 -7.19 13.45
N GLU A 38 -10.20 -8.44 13.09
CA GLU A 38 -10.09 -9.58 14.02
C GLU A 38 -8.64 -9.73 14.51
N SER A 39 -8.48 -10.14 15.76
CA SER A 39 -7.16 -10.38 16.37
C SER A 39 -6.37 -11.44 15.61
N TYR A 40 -5.05 -11.43 15.77
CA TYR A 40 -4.18 -12.42 15.17
C TYR A 40 -4.28 -13.77 15.89
N ASP A 41 -4.45 -14.83 15.10
CA ASP A 41 -4.29 -16.22 15.52
C ASP A 41 -3.23 -16.86 14.60
N PRO A 42 -2.15 -17.47 15.16
CA PRO A 42 -1.15 -18.17 14.35
C PRO A 42 -1.71 -19.29 13.48
N ALA A 43 -2.82 -19.93 13.90
CA ALA A 43 -3.50 -21.00 13.17
C ALA A 43 -4.44 -20.49 12.07
N GLN A 44 -4.73 -19.19 12.00
CA GLN A 44 -5.63 -18.63 10.98
C GLN A 44 -5.08 -18.82 9.56
N PRO A 45 -5.96 -18.96 8.55
CA PRO A 45 -5.55 -18.95 7.14
C PRO A 45 -4.81 -17.67 6.78
N LEU A 46 -3.98 -17.72 5.74
CA LEU A 46 -3.30 -16.55 5.19
C LEU A 46 -4.31 -15.60 4.52
N ASP A 47 -4.21 -14.32 4.83
CA ASP A 47 -5.03 -13.30 4.20
C ASP A 47 -4.69 -13.16 2.71
N LEU A 48 -5.70 -12.88 1.89
CA LEU A 48 -5.49 -12.66 0.45
C LEU A 48 -4.76 -11.34 0.17
N ARG A 49 -4.99 -10.33 1.00
CA ARG A 49 -4.35 -9.03 0.81
C ARG A 49 -3.00 -8.98 1.49
N VAL A 50 -1.96 -8.98 0.68
CA VAL A 50 -0.57 -8.83 1.10
C VAL A 50 0.05 -7.62 0.41
N SER A 51 1.05 -7.04 1.05
CA SER A 51 1.86 -5.94 0.50
C SER A 51 3.34 -6.27 0.54
N ALA A 52 4.06 -5.81 -0.47
CA ALA A 52 5.52 -5.76 -0.45
C ALA A 52 5.95 -4.51 0.34
N ILE A 53 6.20 -4.68 1.63
CA ILE A 53 6.64 -3.61 2.52
C ILE A 53 8.10 -3.32 2.23
N SER A 54 8.40 -2.13 1.71
CA SER A 54 9.73 -1.69 1.33
C SER A 54 10.61 -1.42 2.57
N GLN A 55 11.92 -1.35 2.37
CA GLN A 55 12.87 -1.08 3.45
C GLN A 55 12.59 0.27 4.16
N ALA A 56 12.20 1.31 3.40
CA ALA A 56 11.80 2.59 4.01
C ALA A 56 10.53 2.48 4.86
N SER A 57 9.58 1.66 4.42
CA SER A 57 8.35 1.41 5.19
C SER A 57 8.62 0.58 6.46
N VAL A 58 9.59 -0.35 6.41
CA VAL A 58 10.07 -1.05 7.61
C VAL A 58 10.66 -0.06 8.61
N ALA A 59 11.54 0.85 8.16
CA ALA A 59 12.13 1.88 9.02
C ALA A 59 11.07 2.79 9.67
N LEU A 60 10.00 3.13 8.94
CA LEU A 60 8.87 3.87 9.51
C LEU A 60 8.13 3.07 10.57
N LEU A 61 7.89 1.77 10.35
CA LEU A 61 7.25 0.88 11.33
C LEU A 61 8.13 0.70 12.59
N GLU A 62 9.46 0.69 12.42
CA GLU A 62 10.43 0.69 13.53
C GLU A 62 10.35 2.01 14.31
N GLN A 63 10.36 3.15 13.61
CA GLN A 63 10.21 4.49 14.22
C GLN A 63 8.88 4.63 14.97
N ALA A 64 7.80 4.09 14.42
CA ALA A 64 6.50 4.03 15.08
C ALA A 64 6.48 3.09 16.29
N GLY A 65 7.47 2.20 16.44
CA GLY A 65 7.54 1.18 17.49
C GLY A 65 6.63 -0.02 17.27
N ALA A 66 6.07 -0.18 16.06
CA ALA A 66 5.16 -1.28 15.73
C ALA A 66 5.89 -2.53 15.21
N TRP A 67 7.14 -2.38 14.72
CA TRP A 67 7.89 -3.47 14.12
C TRP A 67 8.11 -4.66 15.07
N GLN A 68 8.37 -4.40 16.34
CA GLN A 68 8.54 -5.44 17.37
C GLN A 68 7.30 -6.32 17.54
N TYR A 69 6.09 -5.79 17.38
CA TYR A 69 4.84 -6.55 17.43
C TYR A 69 4.65 -7.36 16.16
N LEU A 70 5.02 -6.78 15.01
CA LEU A 70 4.92 -7.44 13.72
C LEU A 70 5.88 -8.64 13.61
N GLN A 71 7.08 -8.55 14.18
CA GLN A 71 8.06 -9.65 14.25
C GLN A 71 7.56 -10.87 15.02
N GLN A 72 6.56 -10.72 15.88
CA GLN A 72 5.91 -11.82 16.60
C GLN A 72 4.81 -12.51 15.78
N MET A 73 4.52 -11.99 14.59
CA MET A 73 3.53 -12.52 13.66
C MET A 73 4.22 -13.12 12.43
N ARG A 74 3.46 -13.39 11.37
CA ARG A 74 3.97 -13.94 10.10
C ARG A 74 4.50 -12.82 9.20
N LEU A 75 5.71 -12.97 8.71
CA LEU A 75 6.30 -12.10 7.69
C LEU A 75 7.27 -12.93 6.81
N CYS A 76 7.42 -12.54 5.56
CA CYS A 76 8.28 -13.23 4.61
C CYS A 76 9.28 -12.25 3.98
N PRO A 77 10.58 -12.30 4.34
CA PRO A 77 11.58 -11.45 3.70
C PRO A 77 11.80 -11.86 2.25
N TYR A 78 12.00 -10.89 1.36
CA TYR A 78 12.45 -11.16 0.00
C TYR A 78 13.72 -10.37 -0.32
N ARG A 79 14.66 -11.04 -0.99
CA ARG A 79 15.99 -10.51 -1.34
C ARG A 79 16.15 -10.25 -2.81
N ARG A 80 15.32 -10.91 -3.63
CA ARG A 80 15.42 -10.86 -5.10
C ARG A 80 14.09 -10.44 -5.70
N LEU A 81 14.17 -9.60 -6.74
CA LEU A 81 13.05 -9.21 -7.59
C LEU A 81 13.43 -9.45 -9.04
N GLU A 82 12.57 -10.12 -9.80
CA GLU A 82 12.76 -10.38 -11.21
C GLU A 82 11.55 -9.96 -12.03
N THR A 83 11.79 -9.25 -13.15
CA THR A 83 10.73 -8.85 -14.07
C THR A 83 11.12 -9.15 -15.49
N TRP A 84 10.20 -9.71 -16.30
CA TRP A 84 10.42 -10.00 -17.71
C TRP A 84 9.11 -10.02 -18.50
N GLU A 85 9.21 -10.02 -19.82
CA GLU A 85 8.11 -10.30 -20.75
C GLU A 85 8.41 -11.56 -21.57
N LEU A 86 9.56 -11.58 -22.24
CA LEU A 86 10.05 -12.73 -22.98
C LEU A 86 11.20 -13.40 -22.24
N ASP A 87 11.27 -14.72 -22.33
CA ASP A 87 12.37 -15.48 -21.76
C ASP A 87 13.72 -15.00 -22.32
N GLY A 88 14.70 -14.86 -21.42
CA GLY A 88 16.01 -14.31 -21.75
C GLY A 88 16.15 -12.79 -21.65
N PHE A 89 15.07 -12.03 -21.43
CA PHE A 89 15.06 -10.58 -21.31
C PHE A 89 14.56 -10.14 -19.91
N ALA A 90 15.20 -10.62 -18.88
CA ALA A 90 14.81 -10.30 -17.51
C ALA A 90 15.65 -9.16 -16.92
N THR A 91 15.01 -8.31 -16.14
CA THR A 91 15.69 -7.39 -15.21
C THR A 91 15.63 -7.99 -13.82
N ARG A 92 16.79 -8.13 -13.18
CA ARG A 92 16.95 -8.74 -11.87
C ARG A 92 17.51 -7.74 -10.87
N PHE A 93 16.93 -7.69 -9.69
CA PHE A 93 17.39 -6.87 -8.58
C PHE A 93 17.71 -7.79 -7.40
N ASN A 94 18.82 -7.52 -6.73
CA ASN A 94 19.26 -8.27 -5.57
C ASN A 94 19.58 -7.29 -4.43
N ALA A 95 19.16 -7.60 -3.21
CA ALA A 95 19.47 -6.82 -2.01
C ALA A 95 20.98 -6.65 -1.81
N ALA A 96 21.76 -7.68 -2.14
CA ALA A 96 23.22 -7.66 -2.04
C ALA A 96 23.87 -6.57 -2.91
N ASP A 97 23.26 -6.22 -4.06
CA ASP A 97 23.76 -5.15 -4.94
C ASP A 97 23.70 -3.77 -4.26
N LEU A 98 22.83 -3.62 -3.25
CA LEU A 98 22.69 -2.41 -2.43
C LEU A 98 23.35 -2.52 -1.05
N GLY A 99 23.98 -3.65 -0.73
CA GLY A 99 24.50 -3.93 0.61
C GLY A 99 23.41 -4.11 1.68
N LEU A 100 22.18 -4.48 1.26
CA LEU A 100 21.03 -4.67 2.14
C LEU A 100 20.83 -6.16 2.47
N PRO A 101 20.32 -6.49 3.66
CA PRO A 101 19.98 -7.87 4.03
C PRO A 101 18.78 -8.42 3.24
N GLN A 102 17.82 -7.54 2.87
CA GLN A 102 16.66 -7.84 2.04
C GLN A 102 16.14 -6.57 1.36
N LEU A 103 15.34 -6.72 0.30
CA LEU A 103 14.65 -5.61 -0.37
C LEU A 103 13.41 -5.15 0.43
N GLY A 104 12.83 -6.03 1.21
CA GLY A 104 11.66 -5.79 2.02
C GLY A 104 11.01 -7.09 2.48
N TYR A 105 9.75 -7.00 2.86
CA TYR A 105 8.96 -8.14 3.35
C TYR A 105 7.61 -8.21 2.65
N ILE A 106 7.18 -9.42 2.32
CA ILE A 106 5.78 -9.66 1.94
C ILE A 106 5.01 -9.93 3.24
N ILE A 107 4.02 -9.10 3.52
CA ILE A 107 3.27 -9.15 4.78
C ILE A 107 1.77 -8.98 4.49
N GLU A 108 0.96 -9.73 5.23
CA GLU A 108 -0.50 -9.57 5.22
C GLU A 108 -0.89 -8.18 5.76
N ASN A 109 -1.71 -7.45 5.01
CA ASN A 109 -2.06 -6.07 5.37
C ASN A 109 -2.67 -5.94 6.75
N ARG A 110 -3.51 -6.93 7.15
CA ARG A 110 -4.13 -6.98 8.46
C ARG A 110 -3.10 -7.11 9.58
N LEU A 111 -2.01 -7.86 9.38
CA LEU A 111 -0.97 -8.02 10.40
C LEU A 111 -0.21 -6.71 10.63
N VAL A 112 0.08 -5.95 9.58
CA VAL A 112 0.67 -4.61 9.71
C VAL A 112 -0.26 -3.68 10.49
N GLN A 113 -1.56 -3.72 10.17
CA GLN A 113 -2.57 -2.94 10.89
C GLN A 113 -2.65 -3.35 12.37
N LEU A 114 -2.71 -4.66 12.67
CA LEU A 114 -2.78 -5.18 14.05
C LEU A 114 -1.55 -4.78 14.89
N ALA A 115 -0.35 -4.85 14.31
CA ALA A 115 0.87 -4.43 15.00
C ALA A 115 0.85 -2.93 15.36
N LEU A 116 0.35 -2.10 14.45
CA LEU A 116 0.17 -0.67 14.68
C LEU A 116 -0.92 -0.38 15.72
N LEU A 117 -2.07 -1.05 15.63
CA LEU A 117 -3.14 -0.96 16.62
C LEU A 117 -2.64 -1.37 18.02
N LYS A 118 -1.87 -2.45 18.10
CA LYS A 118 -1.26 -2.89 19.35
C LYS A 118 -0.30 -1.84 19.90
N ARG A 119 0.49 -1.20 19.03
CA ARG A 119 1.37 -0.10 19.43
C ARG A 119 0.60 1.13 19.92
N MET A 120 -0.56 1.43 19.34
CA MET A 120 -1.41 2.55 19.80
C MET A 120 -1.83 2.40 21.27
N GLU A 121 -2.05 1.17 21.74
CA GLU A 121 -2.42 0.90 23.14
C GLU A 121 -1.34 1.34 24.15
N ASP A 122 -0.08 1.44 23.72
CA ASP A 122 1.04 1.88 24.58
C ASP A 122 1.05 3.41 24.80
N PHE A 123 0.24 4.18 24.05
CA PHE A 123 0.21 5.63 24.13
C PHE A 123 -1.00 6.15 24.93
N PRO A 124 -0.80 6.76 26.11
CA PRO A 124 -1.91 7.29 26.92
C PRO A 124 -2.59 8.51 26.27
N ASN A 125 -1.94 9.16 25.31
CA ASN A 125 -2.45 10.31 24.57
C ASN A 125 -3.19 9.95 23.27
N ILE A 126 -3.37 8.64 22.98
CA ILE A 126 -4.26 8.14 21.93
C ILE A 126 -5.57 7.65 22.56
N GLN A 127 -6.69 8.07 21.99
CA GLN A 127 -8.00 7.50 22.29
C GLN A 127 -8.67 7.09 20.96
N THR A 128 -9.23 5.88 20.93
CA THR A 128 -9.93 5.35 19.78
C THR A 128 -11.43 5.33 20.00
N HIS A 129 -12.19 5.93 19.08
CA HIS A 129 -13.63 5.84 18.98
C HIS A 129 -13.97 4.72 17.97
N THR A 130 -14.44 3.58 18.46
CA THR A 130 -14.79 2.42 17.64
C THR A 130 -15.85 1.56 18.33
N PRO A 131 -16.91 1.15 17.64
CA PRO A 131 -17.28 1.55 16.27
C PRO A 131 -17.81 2.99 16.22
N ALA A 132 -17.28 3.81 15.31
CA ALA A 132 -17.74 5.17 15.09
C ALA A 132 -17.49 5.65 13.65
N ALA A 133 -18.39 6.49 13.14
CA ALA A 133 -18.28 7.09 11.82
C ALA A 133 -18.49 8.62 11.87
N VAL A 134 -17.79 9.36 11.02
CA VAL A 134 -17.97 10.80 10.88
C VAL A 134 -19.22 11.07 10.05
N LEU A 135 -20.21 11.75 10.62
CA LEU A 135 -21.43 12.18 9.92
C LEU A 135 -21.28 13.53 9.24
N SER A 136 -20.64 14.47 9.92
CA SER A 136 -20.43 15.82 9.39
C SER A 136 -19.14 16.44 9.88
N LEU A 137 -18.67 17.43 9.11
CA LEU A 137 -17.45 18.17 9.33
C LEU A 137 -17.72 19.66 9.14
N ARG A 138 -17.30 20.48 10.11
CA ARG A 138 -17.36 21.94 10.03
C ARG A 138 -16.01 22.53 10.40
N GLN A 139 -15.48 23.40 9.57
CA GLN A 139 -14.19 24.05 9.79
C GLN A 139 -14.37 25.49 10.28
N SER A 140 -13.54 25.89 11.21
CA SER A 140 -13.27 27.28 11.58
C SER A 140 -11.85 27.67 11.13
N THR A 141 -11.39 28.86 11.49
CA THR A 141 -10.01 29.29 11.26
C THR A 141 -9.00 28.39 12.01
N ASP A 142 -9.34 27.96 13.20
CA ASP A 142 -8.41 27.30 14.12
C ASP A 142 -8.67 25.83 14.35
N ASP A 143 -9.90 25.37 14.17
CA ASP A 143 -10.34 24.02 14.49
C ASP A 143 -11.24 23.43 13.42
N VAL A 144 -11.36 22.11 13.46
CA VAL A 144 -12.37 21.33 12.75
C VAL A 144 -13.25 20.62 13.77
N MET A 145 -14.55 20.82 13.63
CA MET A 145 -15.55 20.11 14.43
C MET A 145 -16.05 18.91 13.66
N LEU A 146 -16.00 17.73 14.25
CA LEU A 146 -16.54 16.48 13.73
C LEU A 146 -17.74 16.06 14.58
N GLN A 147 -18.83 15.70 13.93
CA GLN A 147 -19.96 15.01 14.55
C GLN A 147 -19.90 13.55 14.19
N LEU A 148 -19.88 12.67 15.19
CA LEU A 148 -19.90 11.22 15.01
C LEU A 148 -21.34 10.65 15.07
N ASP A 149 -21.52 9.41 14.64
CA ASP A 149 -22.78 8.71 14.60
C ASP A 149 -23.28 8.24 16.00
N ASP A 150 -22.39 8.22 16.99
CA ASP A 150 -22.69 7.98 18.41
C ASP A 150 -23.03 9.26 19.19
N GLU A 151 -23.35 10.34 18.50
CA GLU A 151 -23.64 11.70 19.05
C GLU A 151 -22.40 12.41 19.63
N THR A 152 -21.22 11.80 19.62
CA THR A 152 -19.96 12.43 20.06
C THR A 152 -19.60 13.60 19.16
N THR A 153 -19.20 14.72 19.77
CA THR A 153 -18.64 15.87 19.04
C THR A 153 -17.18 16.05 19.43
N LEU A 154 -16.30 16.01 18.42
CA LEU A 154 -14.86 16.22 18.54
C LEU A 154 -14.47 17.57 17.94
N SER A 155 -13.56 18.30 18.60
CA SER A 155 -12.89 19.45 18.03
C SER A 155 -11.38 19.18 17.95
N ALA A 156 -10.79 19.33 16.77
CA ALA A 156 -9.38 19.06 16.51
C ALA A 156 -8.71 20.18 15.75
N ARG A 157 -7.43 20.41 15.99
CA ARG A 157 -6.62 21.36 15.19
C ARG A 157 -6.40 20.87 13.76
N TRP A 158 -6.23 19.58 13.60
CA TRP A 158 -6.12 18.92 12.29
C TRP A 158 -7.01 17.69 12.23
N VAL A 159 -7.64 17.48 11.08
CA VAL A 159 -8.31 16.24 10.73
C VAL A 159 -7.52 15.56 9.62
N LEU A 160 -7.06 14.34 9.86
CA LEU A 160 -6.31 13.54 8.90
C LEU A 160 -7.22 12.45 8.34
N ALA A 161 -7.54 12.55 7.06
CA ALA A 161 -8.35 11.55 6.36
C ALA A 161 -7.45 10.38 5.93
N CYS A 162 -7.59 9.25 6.62
CA CYS A 162 -6.92 7.98 6.36
C CYS A 162 -7.94 6.86 6.07
N ASP A 163 -9.16 7.23 5.66
CA ASP A 163 -10.34 6.39 5.49
C ASP A 163 -10.44 5.74 4.09
N GLY A 164 -9.29 5.64 3.40
CA GLY A 164 -9.11 4.82 2.21
C GLY A 164 -9.65 5.43 0.92
N ALA A 165 -9.67 4.62 -0.14
CA ALA A 165 -9.92 5.07 -1.52
C ALA A 165 -11.28 5.74 -1.74
N GLU A 166 -12.30 5.31 -1.01
CA GLU A 166 -13.66 5.90 -1.08
C GLU A 166 -13.91 6.95 0.02
N SER A 167 -12.86 7.54 0.57
CA SER A 167 -12.85 8.46 1.71
C SER A 167 -14.11 9.33 1.79
N HIS A 168 -14.85 9.15 2.89
CA HIS A 168 -16.01 9.97 3.23
C HIS A 168 -15.57 11.33 3.73
N THR A 169 -14.50 11.38 4.51
CA THR A 169 -13.90 12.61 5.03
C THR A 169 -13.45 13.54 3.90
N ARG A 170 -12.84 13.01 2.83
CA ARG A 170 -12.49 13.77 1.62
C ARG A 170 -13.75 14.41 1.00
N LYS A 171 -14.85 13.66 0.89
CA LYS A 171 -16.12 14.15 0.34
C LYS A 171 -16.71 15.24 1.22
N LEU A 172 -16.73 15.06 2.54
CA LEU A 172 -17.20 16.08 3.49
C LEU A 172 -16.36 17.36 3.43
N ALA A 173 -15.05 17.24 3.17
CA ALA A 173 -14.15 18.38 2.99
C ALA A 173 -14.30 19.07 1.61
N GLY A 174 -15.16 18.57 0.72
CA GLY A 174 -15.38 19.15 -0.61
C GLY A 174 -14.24 18.90 -1.60
N ILE A 175 -13.31 17.97 -1.32
CA ILE A 175 -12.18 17.68 -2.19
C ILE A 175 -12.59 16.69 -3.29
N GLY A 176 -12.47 17.13 -4.54
CA GLY A 176 -12.71 16.32 -5.73
C GLY A 176 -11.62 15.28 -5.98
N VAL A 177 -11.93 14.28 -6.80
CA VAL A 177 -10.99 13.21 -7.16
C VAL A 177 -11.07 12.92 -8.66
N SER A 178 -9.93 12.83 -9.31
CA SER A 178 -9.80 12.30 -10.67
C SER A 178 -9.73 10.78 -10.59
N ARG A 179 -10.62 10.09 -11.32
CA ARG A 179 -10.73 8.62 -11.32
C ARG A 179 -10.46 8.09 -12.72
N PHE A 180 -9.66 7.04 -12.82
CA PHE A 180 -9.42 6.27 -14.03
C PHE A 180 -9.58 4.78 -13.77
N GLU A 181 -10.45 4.12 -14.55
CA GLU A 181 -10.65 2.67 -14.47
C GLU A 181 -9.82 1.99 -15.56
N TYR A 182 -8.95 1.06 -15.13
CA TYR A 182 -8.22 0.24 -16.07
C TYR A 182 -9.15 -0.79 -16.72
N ARG A 183 -8.80 -1.21 -17.93
CA ARG A 183 -9.54 -2.27 -18.65
C ARG A 183 -9.26 -3.67 -18.10
N GLN A 184 -8.66 -3.76 -16.94
CA GLN A 184 -8.24 -5.00 -16.29
C GLN A 184 -8.80 -5.07 -14.86
N HIS A 185 -9.02 -6.30 -14.42
CA HIS A 185 -9.24 -6.64 -13.01
C HIS A 185 -8.03 -7.41 -12.50
N CYS A 186 -7.86 -7.41 -11.19
CA CYS A 186 -6.85 -8.19 -10.49
C CYS A 186 -7.51 -9.37 -9.79
N MET A 187 -6.88 -10.54 -9.85
CA MET A 187 -7.20 -11.70 -9.03
C MET A 187 -6.00 -12.04 -8.17
N LEU A 188 -6.22 -12.18 -6.87
CA LEU A 188 -5.27 -12.69 -5.90
C LEU A 188 -5.60 -14.17 -5.64
N ILE A 189 -4.56 -15.00 -5.59
CA ILE A 189 -4.70 -16.45 -5.42
C ILE A 189 -3.64 -16.91 -4.44
N ASN A 190 -4.04 -17.35 -3.24
CA ASN A 190 -3.12 -18.02 -2.32
C ASN A 190 -2.97 -19.48 -2.72
N ILE A 191 -1.73 -19.93 -2.76
CA ILE A 191 -1.35 -21.30 -3.15
C ILE A 191 -0.53 -21.96 -2.02
N ASP A 192 -0.71 -23.26 -1.89
CA ASP A 192 0.17 -24.16 -1.16
C ASP A 192 1.10 -24.87 -2.15
N THR A 193 2.39 -24.91 -1.88
CA THR A 193 3.43 -25.38 -2.79
C THR A 193 4.17 -26.60 -2.22
N GLU A 194 4.71 -27.46 -3.09
CA GLU A 194 5.43 -28.66 -2.66
C GLU A 194 6.72 -28.36 -1.91
N PHE A 195 7.34 -27.20 -2.17
CA PHE A 195 8.62 -26.80 -1.58
C PHE A 195 8.47 -25.44 -0.91
N ALA A 196 9.32 -25.21 0.11
CA ALA A 196 9.43 -23.89 0.72
C ALA A 196 9.77 -22.83 -0.33
N GLN A 197 9.14 -21.65 -0.21
CA GLN A 197 9.35 -20.58 -1.17
C GLN A 197 10.75 -20.00 -1.03
N GLU A 198 11.34 -19.66 -2.18
CA GLU A 198 12.58 -18.92 -2.22
C GLU A 198 12.35 -17.44 -1.83
N ASP A 199 13.43 -16.73 -1.54
CA ASP A 199 13.45 -15.32 -1.18
C ASP A 199 13.27 -14.37 -2.39
N ILE A 200 12.50 -14.81 -3.40
CA ILE A 200 12.30 -14.09 -4.66
C ILE A 200 10.83 -13.74 -4.87
N THR A 201 10.57 -12.49 -5.23
CA THR A 201 9.31 -12.10 -5.88
C THR A 201 9.57 -11.88 -7.37
N TRP A 202 8.60 -12.23 -8.21
CA TRP A 202 8.75 -12.04 -9.65
C TRP A 202 7.46 -11.60 -10.33
N GLN A 203 7.62 -10.93 -11.48
CA GLN A 203 6.53 -10.45 -12.29
C GLN A 203 6.81 -10.67 -13.77
N GLN A 204 5.95 -11.42 -14.43
CA GLN A 204 5.93 -11.58 -15.88
C GLN A 204 4.92 -10.61 -16.48
N PHE A 205 5.37 -9.78 -17.40
CA PHE A 205 4.46 -8.95 -18.20
C PHE A 205 3.86 -9.76 -19.32
N THR A 206 2.54 -9.64 -19.51
CA THR A 206 1.82 -10.22 -20.65
C THR A 206 0.88 -9.18 -21.25
N PRO A 207 0.45 -9.30 -22.51
CA PRO A 207 -0.46 -8.35 -23.15
C PRO A 207 -1.80 -8.19 -22.42
N SER A 208 -2.29 -9.25 -21.77
CA SER A 208 -3.51 -9.21 -20.96
C SER A 208 -3.30 -8.58 -19.58
N GLY A 209 -2.06 -8.43 -19.15
CA GLY A 209 -1.64 -7.86 -17.87
C GLY A 209 -0.56 -8.68 -17.17
N PRO A 210 0.03 -8.15 -16.11
CA PRO A 210 1.08 -8.84 -15.37
C PRO A 210 0.55 -10.07 -14.61
N ARG A 211 1.44 -11.05 -14.48
CA ARG A 211 1.32 -12.19 -13.57
C ARG A 211 2.48 -12.15 -12.62
N ALA A 212 2.19 -12.15 -11.33
CA ALA A 212 3.23 -12.06 -10.33
C ALA A 212 3.12 -13.16 -9.28
N PHE A 213 4.24 -13.40 -8.61
CA PHE A 213 4.37 -14.28 -7.47
C PHE A 213 5.00 -13.51 -6.30
N LEU A 214 4.40 -13.64 -5.15
CA LEU A 214 4.85 -13.09 -3.88
C LEU A 214 5.05 -14.27 -2.91
N PRO A 215 6.26 -14.49 -2.38
CA PRO A 215 6.50 -15.55 -1.40
C PRO A 215 5.76 -15.25 -0.10
N LEU A 216 5.18 -16.27 0.50
CA LEU A 216 4.55 -16.21 1.82
C LEU A 216 5.25 -17.17 2.78
N PRO A 217 5.08 -17.04 4.09
CA PRO A 217 5.75 -17.91 5.07
C PRO A 217 5.47 -19.39 4.83
N GLY A 218 6.48 -20.23 5.03
CA GLY A 218 6.38 -21.69 4.85
C GLY A 218 6.34 -22.11 3.39
N GLN A 219 5.43 -23.01 3.05
CA GLN A 219 5.23 -23.55 1.71
C GLN A 219 4.08 -22.84 0.98
N HIS A 220 3.97 -21.50 1.13
CA HIS A 220 2.87 -20.74 0.59
C HIS A 220 3.34 -19.63 -0.34
N GLY A 221 2.46 -19.21 -1.25
CA GLY A 221 2.67 -18.07 -2.11
C GLY A 221 1.36 -17.37 -2.45
N SER A 222 1.47 -16.12 -2.85
CA SER A 222 0.35 -15.35 -3.41
C SER A 222 0.63 -15.07 -4.87
N LEU A 223 -0.28 -15.50 -5.75
CA LEU A 223 -0.25 -15.16 -7.16
C LEU A 223 -1.13 -13.95 -7.42
N VAL A 224 -0.65 -13.10 -8.30
CA VAL A 224 -1.38 -11.93 -8.78
C VAL A 224 -1.61 -12.11 -10.27
N TRP A 225 -2.87 -12.15 -10.69
CA TRP A 225 -3.26 -12.32 -12.10
C TRP A 225 -4.09 -11.13 -12.56
N TYR A 226 -3.55 -10.35 -13.49
CA TYR A 226 -4.30 -9.27 -14.15
C TYR A 226 -4.81 -9.79 -15.49
N ASP A 227 -6.08 -9.53 -15.75
CA ASP A 227 -6.72 -9.87 -17.05
C ASP A 227 -8.01 -9.05 -17.25
N SER A 228 -8.66 -9.24 -18.39
CA SER A 228 -9.95 -8.61 -18.67
C SER A 228 -11.00 -8.93 -17.60
N PRO A 229 -11.96 -8.02 -17.34
CA PRO A 229 -13.00 -8.26 -16.34
C PRO A 229 -13.79 -9.56 -16.58
N ALA A 230 -14.02 -9.91 -17.87
CA ALA A 230 -14.72 -11.14 -18.23
C ALA A 230 -13.92 -12.38 -17.86
N ARG A 231 -12.59 -12.36 -18.14
CA ARG A 231 -11.69 -13.46 -17.80
C ARG A 231 -11.58 -13.65 -16.30
N ILE A 232 -11.39 -12.58 -15.55
CA ILE A 232 -11.29 -12.63 -14.09
C ILE A 232 -12.58 -13.15 -13.45
N ARG A 233 -13.75 -12.74 -13.94
CA ARG A 233 -15.02 -13.32 -13.47
C ARG A 233 -15.12 -14.83 -13.75
N ALA A 234 -14.68 -15.27 -14.93
CA ALA A 234 -14.66 -16.70 -15.26
C ALA A 234 -13.73 -17.48 -14.34
N LEU A 235 -12.52 -16.97 -14.06
CA LEU A 235 -11.57 -17.57 -13.12
C LEU A 235 -12.13 -17.61 -11.67
N ALA A 236 -12.78 -16.55 -11.25
CA ALA A 236 -13.37 -16.47 -9.91
C ALA A 236 -14.50 -17.50 -9.69
N ALA A 237 -15.22 -17.88 -10.76
CA ALA A 237 -16.28 -18.88 -10.73
C ALA A 237 -15.79 -20.33 -10.73
N MET A 238 -14.49 -20.59 -11.03
CA MET A 238 -13.94 -21.97 -11.06
C MET A 238 -13.84 -22.55 -9.65
N SER A 239 -13.84 -23.89 -9.54
CA SER A 239 -13.39 -24.56 -8.31
C SER A 239 -11.88 -24.34 -8.11
N ASN A 240 -11.34 -24.60 -6.92
CA ASN A 240 -9.91 -24.48 -6.65
C ASN A 240 -9.08 -25.46 -7.52
N GLU A 241 -9.58 -26.67 -7.76
CA GLU A 241 -8.92 -27.67 -8.63
C GLU A 241 -8.90 -27.20 -10.09
N ALA A 242 -10.01 -26.68 -10.61
CA ALA A 242 -10.08 -26.14 -11.95
C ALA A 242 -9.17 -24.92 -12.12
N LEU A 243 -9.14 -24.03 -11.11
CA LEU A 243 -8.25 -22.87 -11.12
C LEU A 243 -6.77 -23.27 -10.99
N THR A 244 -6.44 -24.31 -10.22
CA THR A 244 -5.08 -24.87 -10.17
C THR A 244 -4.61 -25.31 -11.54
N ALA A 245 -5.45 -26.05 -12.27
CA ALA A 245 -5.14 -26.48 -13.64
C ALA A 245 -4.97 -25.29 -14.59
N GLU A 246 -5.79 -24.25 -14.42
CA GLU A 246 -5.74 -23.04 -15.25
C GLU A 246 -4.49 -22.18 -14.96
N VAL A 247 -4.11 -22.03 -13.70
CA VAL A 247 -2.87 -21.36 -13.31
C VAL A 247 -1.65 -22.10 -13.89
N ARG A 248 -1.60 -23.45 -13.83
CA ARG A 248 -0.51 -24.24 -14.41
C ARG A 248 -0.33 -24.02 -15.91
N ARG A 249 -1.38 -23.71 -16.64
CA ARG A 249 -1.31 -23.44 -18.10
C ARG A 249 -0.77 -22.03 -18.40
N HIS A 250 -0.94 -21.10 -17.49
CA HIS A 250 -0.73 -19.69 -17.78
C HIS A 250 0.42 -19.05 -17.00
N PHE A 251 0.83 -19.63 -15.89
CA PHE A 251 1.96 -19.15 -15.09
C PHE A 251 3.24 -19.92 -15.45
N PRO A 252 4.42 -19.31 -15.21
CA PRO A 252 5.70 -19.97 -15.46
C PRO A 252 5.83 -21.30 -14.72
N ALA A 253 6.43 -22.31 -15.38
CA ALA A 253 6.65 -23.64 -14.82
C ALA A 253 7.52 -23.66 -13.55
N ARG A 254 8.25 -22.57 -13.28
CA ARG A 254 9.06 -22.40 -12.06
C ARG A 254 8.28 -22.44 -10.75
N LEU A 255 6.95 -22.35 -10.79
CA LEU A 255 6.10 -22.54 -9.59
C LEU A 255 6.16 -23.95 -9.02
N GLY A 256 6.53 -24.95 -9.84
CA GLY A 256 6.50 -26.37 -9.44
C GLY A 256 5.08 -26.89 -9.22
N GLY A 257 4.95 -27.88 -8.35
CA GLY A 257 3.65 -28.38 -7.89
C GLY A 257 3.03 -27.45 -6.83
N PHE A 258 1.72 -27.20 -6.98
CA PHE A 258 0.96 -26.39 -6.04
C PHE A 258 -0.54 -26.69 -6.11
N THR A 259 -1.27 -26.25 -5.10
CA THR A 259 -2.73 -26.24 -5.05
C THR A 259 -3.24 -24.85 -4.67
N VAL A 260 -4.39 -24.46 -5.24
CA VAL A 260 -5.07 -23.20 -4.88
C VAL A 260 -5.81 -23.38 -3.55
N MET A 261 -5.56 -22.49 -2.61
CA MET A 261 -6.21 -22.48 -1.30
C MET A 261 -7.37 -21.47 -1.24
N ALA A 262 -7.09 -20.24 -1.60
CA ALA A 262 -8.04 -19.13 -1.54
C ALA A 262 -7.87 -18.21 -2.74
N LYS A 263 -8.93 -17.49 -3.08
CA LYS A 263 -8.93 -16.54 -4.20
C LYS A 263 -9.87 -15.37 -3.92
N GLY A 264 -9.56 -14.22 -4.53
CA GLY A 264 -10.40 -13.03 -4.52
C GLY A 264 -10.05 -12.11 -5.67
N SER A 265 -10.97 -11.28 -6.10
CA SER A 265 -10.75 -10.38 -7.23
C SER A 265 -11.34 -9.00 -6.99
N PHE A 266 -10.77 -7.99 -7.65
CA PHE A 266 -11.23 -6.60 -7.56
C PHE A 266 -10.90 -5.84 -8.85
N PRO A 267 -11.67 -4.77 -9.17
CA PRO A 267 -11.38 -3.90 -10.28
C PRO A 267 -10.13 -3.05 -9.99
N LEU A 268 -9.36 -2.76 -11.03
CA LEU A 268 -8.22 -1.84 -10.93
C LEU A 268 -8.68 -0.42 -11.20
N VAL A 269 -8.51 0.46 -10.22
CA VAL A 269 -8.91 1.85 -10.30
C VAL A 269 -7.77 2.73 -9.78
N ARG A 270 -7.37 3.70 -10.59
CA ARG A 270 -6.50 4.80 -10.14
C ARG A 270 -7.37 5.95 -9.67
N ARG A 271 -6.99 6.55 -8.54
CA ARG A 271 -7.58 7.80 -8.04
C ARG A 271 -6.48 8.76 -7.67
N HIS A 272 -6.75 10.05 -7.85
CA HIS A 272 -5.88 11.12 -7.38
C HIS A 272 -6.74 12.29 -6.95
N ALA A 273 -6.62 12.70 -5.70
CA ALA A 273 -7.33 13.86 -5.18
C ALA A 273 -6.85 15.14 -5.88
N ASN A 274 -7.76 16.04 -6.18
CA ASN A 274 -7.42 17.28 -6.86
C ASN A 274 -6.54 18.17 -5.98
N ASP A 275 -6.79 18.14 -4.67
CA ASP A 275 -6.02 18.80 -3.62
C ASP A 275 -5.76 17.80 -2.49
N TYR A 276 -4.64 17.95 -1.77
CA TYR A 276 -4.29 17.07 -0.63
C TYR A 276 -4.78 17.62 0.70
N HIS A 277 -5.37 18.81 0.67
CA HIS A 277 -5.98 19.42 1.84
C HIS A 277 -7.14 20.35 1.46
N ALA A 278 -8.03 20.59 2.42
CA ALA A 278 -8.99 21.69 2.40
C ALA A 278 -9.02 22.30 3.80
N GLY A 279 -8.48 23.52 3.93
CA GLY A 279 -8.30 24.13 5.23
C GLY A 279 -7.46 23.26 6.16
N ARG A 280 -8.09 22.77 7.24
CA ARG A 280 -7.46 21.93 8.27
C ARG A 280 -7.73 20.43 8.11
N VAL A 281 -8.29 20.00 7.01
CA VAL A 281 -8.44 18.59 6.64
C VAL A 281 -7.32 18.21 5.68
N VAL A 282 -6.55 17.17 6.00
CA VAL A 282 -5.41 16.67 5.21
C VAL A 282 -5.65 15.23 4.82
N LEU A 283 -5.38 14.88 3.56
CA LEU A 283 -5.54 13.53 3.04
C LEU A 283 -4.22 12.77 3.05
N LEU A 284 -4.21 11.53 3.53
CA LEU A 284 -3.06 10.64 3.53
C LEU A 284 -3.42 9.28 2.91
N GLY A 285 -2.45 8.68 2.22
CA GLY A 285 -2.60 7.36 1.61
C GLY A 285 -3.71 7.31 0.57
N ASP A 286 -4.49 6.23 0.57
CA ASP A 286 -5.54 5.99 -0.43
C ASP A 286 -6.64 7.06 -0.43
N ALA A 287 -6.82 7.83 0.65
CA ALA A 287 -7.72 8.97 0.67
C ALA A 287 -7.26 10.08 -0.29
N ALA A 288 -5.95 10.25 -0.47
CA ALA A 288 -5.35 11.20 -1.41
C ALA A 288 -5.10 10.57 -2.79
N HIS A 289 -4.60 9.33 -2.83
CA HIS A 289 -4.18 8.67 -4.08
C HIS A 289 -4.29 7.15 -3.99
N THR A 290 -4.91 6.56 -4.97
CA THR A 290 -4.92 5.09 -5.17
C THR A 290 -4.16 4.80 -6.47
N ILE A 291 -3.16 3.95 -6.41
CA ILE A 291 -2.37 3.57 -7.58
C ILE A 291 -2.77 2.18 -8.08
N ASN A 292 -2.38 1.85 -9.31
CA ASN A 292 -2.37 0.47 -9.78
C ASN A 292 -1.40 -0.32 -8.89
N PRO A 293 -1.84 -1.41 -8.23
CA PRO A 293 -1.00 -2.15 -7.27
C PRO A 293 0.12 -2.99 -7.93
N LEU A 294 0.63 -2.57 -9.08
CA LEU A 294 1.85 -3.13 -9.68
C LEU A 294 2.97 -3.12 -8.63
N ALA A 295 3.55 -4.27 -8.38
CA ALA A 295 4.63 -4.46 -7.39
C ALA A 295 4.26 -4.11 -5.93
N GLY A 296 2.97 -4.05 -5.57
CA GLY A 296 2.53 -3.87 -4.17
C GLY A 296 2.90 -2.54 -3.52
N GLN A 297 3.04 -1.45 -4.30
CA GLN A 297 3.56 -0.16 -3.83
C GLN A 297 2.54 0.74 -3.10
N GLY A 298 1.25 0.42 -3.10
CA GLY A 298 0.20 1.31 -2.59
C GLY A 298 0.43 1.78 -1.16
N VAL A 299 0.64 0.86 -0.23
CA VAL A 299 0.86 1.18 1.19
C VAL A 299 2.17 1.94 1.43
N ASN A 300 3.23 1.64 0.65
CA ASN A 300 4.52 2.33 0.79
C ASN A 300 4.41 3.83 0.48
N LEU A 301 3.59 4.21 -0.50
CA LEU A 301 3.32 5.63 -0.77
C LEU A 301 2.54 6.28 0.37
N GLY A 302 1.56 5.58 0.95
CA GLY A 302 0.85 6.04 2.13
C GLY A 302 1.79 6.25 3.33
N PHE A 303 2.74 5.35 3.55
CA PHE A 303 3.75 5.52 4.61
C PHE A 303 4.72 6.68 4.34
N LYS A 304 5.05 6.97 3.08
CA LYS A 304 5.79 8.20 2.74
C LYS A 304 4.97 9.47 3.06
N ASP A 305 3.64 9.43 2.90
CA ASP A 305 2.78 10.55 3.30
C ASP A 305 2.82 10.74 4.83
N VAL A 306 2.73 9.64 5.58
CA VAL A 306 2.82 9.64 7.06
C VAL A 306 4.15 10.23 7.52
N ALA A 307 5.27 9.74 6.98
CA ALA A 307 6.60 10.25 7.31
C ALA A 307 6.70 11.75 7.05
N CYS A 308 6.29 12.19 5.86
CA CYS A 308 6.34 13.60 5.47
C CYS A 308 5.51 14.49 6.40
N TRP A 309 4.30 14.07 6.76
CA TRP A 309 3.44 14.85 7.65
C TRP A 309 4.01 14.90 9.06
N ALA A 310 4.42 13.76 9.62
CA ALA A 310 5.03 13.69 10.93
C ALA A 310 6.31 14.54 11.05
N ASP A 311 7.18 14.51 10.03
CA ASP A 311 8.40 15.31 9.96
C ASP A 311 8.10 16.82 9.88
N LEU A 312 7.08 17.20 9.14
CA LEU A 312 6.65 18.61 9.05
C LEU A 312 6.16 19.15 10.39
N LEU A 313 5.35 18.38 11.12
CA LEU A 313 4.88 18.78 12.45
C LEU A 313 6.04 18.85 13.44
N HIS A 314 6.89 17.84 13.48
CA HIS A 314 8.07 17.78 14.34
C HIS A 314 9.01 18.99 14.10
N SER A 315 9.32 19.26 12.83
CA SER A 315 10.20 20.37 12.45
C SER A 315 9.61 21.75 12.74
N ALA A 316 8.29 21.86 12.79
CA ALA A 316 7.61 23.11 13.13
C ALA A 316 7.62 23.41 14.64
N GLY A 317 7.91 22.43 15.50
CA GLY A 317 7.93 22.58 16.96
C GLY A 317 6.61 23.16 17.48
N THR A 318 6.66 24.26 18.21
CA THR A 318 5.44 24.93 18.72
C THR A 318 4.53 25.47 17.61
N GLY A 319 5.01 25.56 16.38
CA GLY A 319 4.23 25.98 15.21
C GLY A 319 3.51 24.85 14.46
N TRP A 320 3.42 23.65 15.02
CA TRP A 320 2.81 22.46 14.41
C TRP A 320 1.34 22.65 13.96
N HIS A 321 0.65 23.65 14.51
CA HIS A 321 -0.74 23.98 14.19
C HIS A 321 -0.90 25.04 13.07
N LYS A 322 0.22 25.54 12.48
CA LYS A 322 0.19 26.60 11.48
C LYS A 322 -0.32 26.11 10.12
N PRO A 323 -1.23 26.86 9.46
CA PRO A 323 -1.88 26.43 8.22
C PRO A 323 -0.91 26.26 7.04
N GLU A 324 0.27 26.89 7.04
CA GLU A 324 1.24 26.78 5.95
C GLU A 324 1.81 25.36 5.78
N LEU A 325 1.68 24.53 6.81
CA LEU A 325 2.18 23.15 6.80
C LEU A 325 1.46 22.28 5.75
N VAL A 326 0.16 22.48 5.53
CA VAL A 326 -0.60 21.70 4.54
C VAL A 326 -0.13 21.95 3.12
N THR A 327 0.18 23.21 2.79
CA THR A 327 0.74 23.57 1.48
C THR A 327 2.14 22.99 1.29
N ARG A 328 2.96 22.95 2.37
CA ARG A 328 4.29 22.33 2.34
C ARG A 328 4.19 20.82 2.14
N TYR A 329 3.24 20.16 2.82
CA TYR A 329 2.95 18.74 2.66
C TYR A 329 2.54 18.43 1.22
N GLU A 330 1.55 19.12 0.67
CA GLU A 330 1.07 18.91 -0.69
C GLU A 330 2.19 19.10 -1.72
N ARG A 331 3.00 20.17 -1.61
CA ARG A 331 4.13 20.44 -2.50
C ARG A 331 5.19 19.34 -2.48
N ARG A 332 5.37 18.65 -1.36
CA ARG A 332 6.33 17.55 -1.24
C ARG A 332 5.74 16.24 -1.76
N ARG A 333 4.49 15.94 -1.42
CA ARG A 333 3.93 14.61 -1.66
C ARG A 333 3.24 14.46 -3.01
N ARG A 334 2.49 15.47 -3.45
CA ARG A 334 1.69 15.38 -4.67
C ARG A 334 2.53 15.12 -5.94
N PRO A 335 3.65 15.83 -6.19
CA PRO A 335 4.50 15.53 -7.35
C PRO A 335 5.11 14.14 -7.32
N ASP A 336 5.57 13.65 -6.16
CA ASP A 336 6.14 12.31 -6.00
C ASP A 336 5.08 11.22 -6.26
N ASN A 337 3.87 11.38 -5.72
CA ASN A 337 2.77 10.46 -5.93
C ASN A 337 2.30 10.48 -7.40
N LEU A 338 2.25 11.64 -8.07
CA LEU A 338 1.94 11.75 -9.49
C LEU A 338 3.01 11.09 -10.36
N LEU A 339 4.28 11.27 -10.03
CA LEU A 339 5.39 10.63 -10.74
C LEU A 339 5.28 9.10 -10.66
N MET A 340 5.01 8.56 -9.48
CA MET A 340 4.84 7.12 -9.29
C MET A 340 3.62 6.61 -10.08
N GLN A 341 2.48 7.30 -10.00
CA GLN A 341 1.28 6.94 -10.77
C GLN A 341 1.54 6.95 -12.28
N SER A 342 2.22 8.01 -12.77
CA SER A 342 2.56 8.14 -14.19
C SER A 342 3.52 7.05 -14.65
N GLY A 343 4.48 6.66 -13.80
CA GLY A 343 5.36 5.52 -14.04
C GLY A 343 4.59 4.21 -14.19
N MET A 344 3.63 3.95 -13.29
CA MET A 344 2.78 2.74 -13.38
C MET A 344 1.89 2.75 -14.61
N ASP A 345 1.34 3.92 -14.99
CA ASP A 345 0.54 4.07 -16.21
C ASP A 345 1.39 3.86 -17.49
N LEU A 346 2.63 4.35 -17.49
CA LEU A 346 3.57 4.11 -18.59
C LEU A 346 3.88 2.62 -18.75
N PHE A 347 4.17 1.92 -17.64
CA PHE A 347 4.35 0.46 -17.66
C PHE A 347 3.10 -0.26 -18.16
N TYR A 348 1.93 0.12 -17.66
CA TYR A 348 0.67 -0.42 -18.14
C TYR A 348 0.52 -0.23 -19.66
N GLY A 349 0.68 0.98 -20.17
CA GLY A 349 0.57 1.27 -21.61
C GLY A 349 1.63 0.57 -22.45
N ALA A 350 2.88 0.51 -21.96
CA ALA A 350 3.98 -0.11 -22.66
C ALA A 350 3.80 -1.62 -22.84
N PHE A 351 3.26 -2.33 -21.85
CA PHE A 351 3.18 -3.81 -21.84
C PHE A 351 1.79 -4.36 -22.21
N SER A 352 0.75 -3.51 -22.35
CA SER A 352 -0.63 -3.92 -22.69
C SER A 352 -0.90 -4.01 -24.20
N ASN A 353 0.11 -4.32 -25.02
CA ASN A 353 -0.04 -4.45 -26.48
C ASN A 353 0.86 -5.55 -27.04
N GLU A 354 0.52 -6.02 -28.28
CA GLU A 354 1.26 -7.05 -29.00
C GLU A 354 1.98 -6.51 -30.26
N ILE A 355 2.20 -5.20 -30.35
CA ILE A 355 2.87 -4.59 -31.49
C ILE A 355 4.34 -5.05 -31.55
N GLY A 356 4.66 -5.90 -32.54
CA GLY A 356 5.95 -6.59 -32.64
C GLY A 356 7.20 -5.70 -32.46
N PRO A 357 7.35 -4.58 -33.18
CA PRO A 357 8.49 -3.67 -32.99
C PRO A 357 8.59 -3.07 -31.57
N LEU A 358 7.44 -2.70 -30.96
CA LEU A 358 7.41 -2.19 -29.58
C LEU A 358 7.74 -3.29 -28.57
N LYS A 359 7.28 -4.50 -28.83
CA LYS A 359 7.59 -5.68 -28.01
C LYS A 359 9.09 -5.96 -27.99
N LEU A 360 9.75 -5.92 -29.14
CA LEU A 360 11.19 -6.09 -29.22
C LEU A 360 11.93 -4.94 -28.52
N ALA A 361 11.53 -3.70 -28.76
CA ALA A 361 12.16 -2.53 -28.16
C ALA A 361 12.08 -2.54 -26.61
N ARG A 362 10.91 -2.86 -26.02
CA ARG A 362 10.75 -2.90 -24.56
C ARG A 362 11.51 -4.08 -23.92
N ASN A 363 11.62 -5.23 -24.60
CA ASN A 363 12.42 -6.35 -24.11
C ASN A 363 13.92 -6.04 -24.17
N LEU A 364 14.40 -5.37 -25.21
CA LEU A 364 15.77 -4.85 -25.26
C LEU A 364 16.00 -3.81 -24.14
N ALA A 365 15.03 -2.93 -23.88
CA ALA A 365 15.10 -1.97 -22.77
C ALA A 365 15.20 -2.66 -21.39
N LEU A 366 14.43 -3.74 -21.15
CA LEU A 366 14.55 -4.54 -19.92
C LEU A 366 15.97 -5.15 -19.77
N ASN A 367 16.53 -5.71 -20.86
CA ASN A 367 17.89 -6.25 -20.84
C ASN A 367 18.95 -5.16 -20.62
N MET A 368 18.77 -4.00 -21.24
CA MET A 368 19.66 -2.85 -21.02
C MET A 368 19.55 -2.31 -19.57
N ALA A 369 18.34 -2.26 -19.02
CA ALA A 369 18.11 -1.89 -17.63
C ALA A 369 18.81 -2.85 -16.66
N ASP A 370 18.83 -4.14 -16.95
CA ASP A 370 19.56 -5.12 -16.14
C ASP A 370 21.08 -4.84 -16.08
N LYS A 371 21.63 -4.32 -17.17
CA LYS A 371 23.05 -3.99 -17.31
C LYS A 371 23.39 -2.54 -16.97
N ALA A 372 22.44 -1.72 -16.58
CA ALA A 372 22.60 -0.27 -16.43
C ALA A 372 23.38 0.16 -15.17
N GLY A 373 23.90 -0.77 -14.37
CA GLY A 373 24.78 -0.49 -13.22
C GLY A 373 24.19 0.57 -12.27
N PRO A 374 24.83 1.75 -12.11
CA PRO A 374 24.39 2.76 -11.15
C PRO A 374 22.97 3.30 -11.37
N LEU A 375 22.48 3.34 -12.62
CA LEU A 375 21.10 3.77 -12.92
C LEU A 375 20.08 2.76 -12.42
N LYS A 376 20.39 1.45 -12.56
CA LYS A 376 19.58 0.37 -12.03
C LYS A 376 19.52 0.45 -10.49
N GLU A 377 20.65 0.68 -9.83
CA GLU A 377 20.70 0.90 -8.39
C GLU A 377 19.86 2.09 -7.95
N MET A 378 19.98 3.23 -8.63
CA MET A 378 19.22 4.44 -8.32
C MET A 378 17.72 4.19 -8.46
N ALA A 379 17.27 3.51 -9.53
CA ALA A 379 15.88 3.14 -9.75
C ALA A 379 15.36 2.21 -8.62
N LEU A 380 16.18 1.24 -8.21
CA LEU A 380 15.83 0.35 -7.11
C LEU A 380 15.76 1.10 -5.77
N ARG A 381 16.73 1.97 -5.46
CA ARG A 381 16.71 2.81 -4.26
C ARG A 381 15.44 3.68 -4.21
N TYR A 382 15.06 4.29 -5.33
CA TYR A 382 13.81 5.06 -5.43
C TYR A 382 12.57 4.19 -5.18
N ALA A 383 12.51 3.00 -5.79
CA ALA A 383 11.41 2.06 -5.58
C ALA A 383 11.29 1.57 -4.12
N LEU A 384 12.44 1.42 -3.43
CA LEU A 384 12.50 1.05 -2.01
C LEU A 384 12.30 2.24 -1.06
N GLY A 385 12.22 3.47 -1.59
CA GLY A 385 12.06 4.69 -0.80
C GLY A 385 13.31 5.13 -0.06
N LEU A 386 14.49 4.74 -0.53
CA LEU A 386 15.80 5.04 0.09
C LEU A 386 16.44 6.33 -0.44
N VAL A 387 15.77 7.02 -1.34
CA VAL A 387 16.12 8.33 -1.91
C VAL A 387 14.88 9.15 -2.13
#